data_c67ca65ae48a453023ecd34cc65f70e6
#
_entry.id   c67ca65ae48a453023ecd34cc65f70e6
#
_cell.length_a   1.000
_cell.length_b   1.000
_cell.length_c   1.000
_cell.angle_alpha   90.00
_cell.angle_beta   90.00
_cell.angle_gamma   90.00
#
_symmetry.space_group_name_H-M   'P 1'
#
loop_
_entity.id
_entity.type
_entity.pdbx_description
1 polymer ?
#
loop_
_entity_poly.entity_id
_entity_poly.type
_entity_poly.pdbx_seq_one_letter_code
_entity_poly.pdbx_strand_id
1 'polypeptide(L)'
;VPWNFPLNLSILPLIYIFAAGNRAMVKMSENSRHLARLMIEKMPGYFPRDKLAVFDETGGVGVDFSRLPFDHLLFTGSSQTGRSVMAAAAQNLCPVTLELGGKSPAIVCDDYPLAKAAERILFVKLFNAGQICTTVDYLFLPEAKVDAFVTLARQIVPARYPRLDSPDFTAVIDERAFRRITGALAEAEARGATLVQLVPGQRWDEATHKIAPHLVLNAPEDCELLTREIFAPVLPVRGYRSLDEVIAYVNARPRPLALYPFSNDASRVQLLLERVMSGGVSVNDALFHVAQHDLPFGGVGASGMGHYHGYEGFLTFSKLRPVFYQASFSAMKFLAPPYGRFANTLL
;
A
#
# COMPACT_ATOMS: atom_id res chain seq x y z
N VAL A 1 4.60 -0.45 -12.95
CA VAL A 1 5.50 -0.49 -11.77
C VAL A 1 5.67 0.93 -11.25
N PRO A 2 5.47 1.21 -9.94
CA PRO A 2 5.66 2.53 -9.38
C PRO A 2 7.14 2.87 -9.17
N TRP A 3 7.41 4.14 -8.86
CA TRP A 3 8.75 4.70 -8.71
C TRP A 3 9.38 4.55 -7.31
N ASN A 4 8.59 4.32 -6.28
CA ASN A 4 9.06 4.37 -4.88
C ASN A 4 9.95 3.18 -4.46
N PHE A 5 9.68 1.97 -4.97
CA PHE A 5 10.50 0.78 -4.84
C PHE A 5 10.55 0.03 -6.18
N PRO A 6 11.10 0.65 -7.25
CA PRO A 6 10.88 0.16 -8.61
C PRO A 6 11.51 -1.20 -8.89
N LEU A 7 12.65 -1.53 -8.26
CA LEU A 7 13.27 -2.83 -8.41
C LEU A 7 12.44 -3.93 -7.72
N ASN A 8 12.10 -3.71 -6.45
CA ASN A 8 11.34 -4.69 -5.67
C ASN A 8 9.95 -4.93 -6.27
N LEU A 9 9.22 -3.86 -6.61
CA LEU A 9 7.86 -3.92 -7.14
C LEU A 9 7.79 -4.33 -8.63
N SER A 10 8.92 -4.48 -9.31
CA SER A 10 8.99 -5.15 -10.61
C SER A 10 9.38 -6.62 -10.50
N ILE A 11 10.44 -6.93 -9.75
CA ILE A 11 11.01 -8.28 -9.71
C ILE A 11 10.16 -9.24 -8.87
N LEU A 12 9.67 -8.80 -7.72
CA LEU A 12 8.91 -9.66 -6.82
C LEU A 12 7.64 -10.24 -7.47
N PRO A 13 6.78 -9.47 -8.14
CA PRO A 13 5.66 -10.04 -8.89
C PRO A 13 6.08 -11.01 -10.00
N LEU A 14 7.21 -10.74 -10.69
CA LEU A 14 7.71 -11.62 -11.75
C LEU A 14 8.04 -13.03 -11.23
N ILE A 15 8.47 -13.18 -9.98
CA ILE A 15 8.73 -14.49 -9.38
C ILE A 15 7.45 -15.34 -9.42
N TYR A 16 6.32 -14.80 -9.01
CA TYR A 16 5.05 -15.53 -8.97
C TYR A 16 4.44 -15.73 -10.36
N ILE A 17 4.56 -14.72 -11.22
CA ILE A 17 4.14 -14.80 -12.63
C ILE A 17 4.90 -15.92 -13.35
N PHE A 18 6.20 -16.02 -13.15
CA PHE A 18 7.02 -17.05 -13.77
C PHE A 18 6.87 -18.43 -13.13
N ALA A 19 6.66 -18.51 -11.82
CA ALA A 19 6.34 -19.73 -11.12
C ALA A 19 5.02 -20.36 -11.64
N ALA A 20 4.05 -19.51 -12.01
CA ALA A 20 2.81 -19.93 -12.65
C ALA A 20 2.94 -20.25 -14.16
N GLY A 21 4.15 -20.17 -14.72
CA GLY A 21 4.42 -20.50 -16.11
C GLY A 21 4.14 -19.39 -17.12
N ASN A 22 3.72 -18.21 -16.69
CA ASN A 22 3.32 -17.10 -17.56
C ASN A 22 4.52 -16.38 -18.22
N ARG A 23 4.18 -15.51 -19.16
CA ARG A 23 5.04 -14.48 -19.73
C ARG A 23 4.69 -13.13 -19.11
N ALA A 24 5.60 -12.15 -19.19
CA ALA A 24 5.35 -10.85 -18.60
C ALA A 24 5.76 -9.69 -19.50
N MET A 25 4.96 -8.64 -19.49
CA MET A 25 5.30 -7.31 -19.97
C MET A 25 5.32 -6.37 -18.78
N VAL A 26 6.42 -5.63 -18.59
CA VAL A 26 6.62 -4.73 -17.44
C VAL A 26 6.73 -3.29 -17.93
N LYS A 27 5.79 -2.44 -17.59
CA LYS A 27 5.85 -0.99 -17.85
C LYS A 27 6.37 -0.29 -16.59
N MET A 28 7.55 0.30 -16.69
CA MET A 28 8.19 1.06 -15.62
C MET A 28 7.64 2.49 -15.54
N SER A 29 7.70 3.10 -14.35
CA SER A 29 7.37 4.50 -14.16
C SER A 29 8.38 5.41 -14.85
N GLU A 30 7.91 6.55 -15.36
CA GLU A 30 8.72 7.64 -15.90
C GLU A 30 9.71 8.22 -14.86
N ASN A 31 9.39 8.15 -13.59
CA ASN A 31 10.27 8.57 -12.49
C ASN A 31 11.36 7.52 -12.15
N SER A 32 11.36 6.36 -12.83
CA SER A 32 12.36 5.31 -12.67
C SER A 32 13.14 5.03 -13.97
N ARG A 33 13.29 6.05 -14.85
CA ARG A 33 13.86 5.92 -16.19
C ARG A 33 15.24 5.29 -16.24
N HIS A 34 16.12 5.58 -15.30
CA HIS A 34 17.47 5.00 -15.28
C HIS A 34 17.43 3.50 -15.01
N LEU A 35 16.61 3.06 -14.04
CA LEU A 35 16.41 1.63 -13.79
C LEU A 35 15.70 0.96 -14.97
N ALA A 36 14.69 1.61 -15.55
CA ALA A 36 13.99 1.07 -16.73
C ALA A 36 14.97 0.78 -17.89
N ARG A 37 15.84 1.74 -18.23
CA ARG A 37 16.87 1.56 -19.28
C ARG A 37 17.85 0.44 -18.93
N LEU A 38 18.31 0.36 -17.69
CA LEU A 38 19.17 -0.73 -17.23
C LEU A 38 18.49 -2.10 -17.37
N MET A 39 17.21 -2.19 -17.00
CA MET A 39 16.46 -3.44 -17.16
C MET A 39 16.24 -3.81 -18.63
N ILE A 40 15.91 -2.83 -19.50
CA ILE A 40 15.78 -3.06 -20.95
C ILE A 40 17.10 -3.58 -21.56
N GLU A 41 18.23 -3.05 -21.10
CA GLU A 41 19.57 -3.49 -21.56
C GLU A 41 19.94 -4.88 -21.04
N LYS A 42 19.71 -5.17 -19.76
CA LYS A 42 20.26 -6.37 -19.09
C LYS A 42 19.34 -7.59 -19.15
N MET A 43 18.00 -7.40 -19.09
CA MET A 43 17.05 -8.52 -18.99
C MET A 43 17.10 -9.47 -20.19
N PRO A 44 17.36 -9.02 -21.47
CA PRO A 44 17.50 -9.94 -22.59
C PRO A 44 18.63 -10.96 -22.46
N GLY A 45 19.63 -10.70 -21.61
CA GLY A 45 20.70 -11.67 -21.30
C GLY A 45 20.26 -12.83 -20.40
N TYR A 46 19.10 -12.69 -19.73
CA TYR A 46 18.56 -13.70 -18.81
C TYR A 46 17.26 -14.32 -19.32
N PHE A 47 16.43 -13.54 -20.01
CA PHE A 47 15.12 -13.95 -20.48
C PHE A 47 14.93 -13.54 -21.94
N PRO A 48 14.48 -14.44 -22.84
CA PRO A 48 14.11 -14.04 -24.19
C PRO A 48 12.93 -13.08 -24.16
N ARG A 49 12.83 -12.19 -25.14
CA ARG A 49 11.85 -11.10 -25.18
C ARG A 49 10.39 -11.58 -25.14
N ASP A 50 10.11 -12.76 -25.63
CA ASP A 50 8.80 -13.39 -25.59
C ASP A 50 8.45 -13.96 -24.21
N LYS A 51 9.43 -14.09 -23.29
CA LYS A 51 9.22 -14.44 -21.88
C LYS A 51 9.08 -13.19 -21.01
N LEU A 52 9.97 -12.20 -21.20
CA LEU A 52 9.96 -10.93 -20.46
C LEU A 52 10.28 -9.76 -21.38
N ALA A 53 9.35 -8.81 -21.49
CA ALA A 53 9.58 -7.53 -22.15
C ALA A 53 9.43 -6.38 -21.17
N VAL A 54 10.41 -5.48 -21.10
CA VAL A 54 10.41 -4.28 -20.24
C VAL A 54 10.25 -3.05 -21.11
N PHE A 55 9.41 -2.10 -20.65
CA PHE A 55 9.09 -0.85 -21.32
C PHE A 55 9.34 0.34 -20.39
N ASP A 56 9.93 1.39 -20.92
CA ASP A 56 10.10 2.69 -20.25
C ASP A 56 8.96 3.66 -20.59
N GLU A 57 9.18 4.95 -20.37
CA GLU A 57 8.22 6.02 -20.65
C GLU A 57 8.01 6.31 -22.14
N THR A 58 8.86 5.80 -23.04
CA THR A 58 8.84 6.18 -24.47
C THR A 58 7.76 5.47 -25.29
N GLY A 59 7.18 4.42 -24.77
CA GLY A 59 6.17 3.61 -25.46
C GLY A 59 4.72 4.04 -25.28
N GLY A 60 4.45 5.26 -24.78
CA GLY A 60 3.12 5.77 -24.47
C GLY A 60 2.82 5.81 -22.98
N VAL A 61 1.65 6.35 -22.63
CA VAL A 61 1.22 6.47 -21.23
C VAL A 61 0.79 5.12 -20.64
N GLY A 62 0.91 4.98 -19.32
CA GLY A 62 0.61 3.72 -18.64
C GLY A 62 -0.84 3.24 -18.81
N VAL A 63 -1.80 4.15 -19.01
CA VAL A 63 -3.21 3.79 -19.29
C VAL A 63 -3.35 3.12 -20.66
N ASP A 64 -2.62 3.56 -21.68
CA ASP A 64 -2.65 2.92 -23.03
C ASP A 64 -2.06 1.51 -22.96
N PHE A 65 -1.00 1.31 -22.17
CA PHE A 65 -0.47 -0.01 -21.89
C PHE A 65 -1.54 -0.94 -21.28
N SER A 66 -2.39 -0.42 -20.39
CA SER A 66 -3.46 -1.20 -19.73
C SER A 66 -4.65 -1.54 -20.65
N ARG A 67 -4.71 -0.99 -21.86
CA ARG A 67 -5.68 -1.36 -22.91
C ARG A 67 -5.27 -2.57 -23.74
N LEU A 68 -4.05 -3.05 -23.57
CA LEU A 68 -3.61 -4.25 -24.28
C LEU A 68 -4.37 -5.49 -23.75
N PRO A 69 -4.64 -6.48 -24.61
CA PRO A 69 -5.41 -7.67 -24.26
C PRO A 69 -4.58 -8.68 -23.46
N PHE A 70 -4.31 -8.34 -22.20
CA PHE A 70 -3.65 -9.24 -21.25
C PHE A 70 -4.61 -10.28 -20.68
N ASP A 71 -4.09 -11.44 -20.28
CA ASP A 71 -4.82 -12.44 -19.49
C ASP A 71 -4.97 -12.04 -18.03
N HIS A 72 -4.04 -11.22 -17.51
CA HIS A 72 -4.07 -10.63 -16.18
C HIS A 72 -3.23 -9.35 -16.14
N LEU A 73 -3.66 -8.34 -15.40
CA LEU A 73 -2.94 -7.09 -15.21
C LEU A 73 -2.73 -6.80 -13.73
N LEU A 74 -1.47 -6.71 -13.30
CA LEU A 74 -1.09 -6.21 -11.98
C LEU A 74 -0.73 -4.73 -12.09
N PHE A 75 -1.35 -3.89 -11.29
CA PHE A 75 -1.04 -2.47 -11.19
C PHE A 75 -0.77 -2.06 -9.74
N THR A 76 0.32 -1.33 -9.52
CA THR A 76 0.64 -0.70 -8.25
C THR A 76 0.75 0.80 -8.45
N GLY A 77 0.01 1.59 -7.66
CA GLY A 77 0.02 3.05 -7.77
C GLY A 77 -1.12 3.73 -7.00
N SER A 78 -1.47 4.96 -7.42
CA SER A 78 -2.56 5.70 -6.77
C SER A 78 -3.94 5.09 -7.06
N SER A 79 -4.89 5.22 -6.13
CA SER A 79 -6.27 4.75 -6.30
C SER A 79 -6.97 5.42 -7.50
N GLN A 80 -6.63 6.68 -7.82
CA GLN A 80 -7.15 7.37 -8.99
C GLN A 80 -6.70 6.70 -10.30
N THR A 81 -5.40 6.44 -10.42
CA THR A 81 -4.83 5.75 -11.60
C THR A 81 -5.32 4.31 -11.67
N GLY A 82 -5.43 3.62 -10.53
CA GLY A 82 -5.97 2.25 -10.47
C GLY A 82 -7.37 2.12 -11.05
N ARG A 83 -8.26 3.09 -10.76
CA ARG A 83 -9.59 3.13 -11.40
C ARG A 83 -9.51 3.27 -12.92
N SER A 84 -8.62 4.11 -13.44
CA SER A 84 -8.44 4.29 -14.88
C SER A 84 -7.87 3.02 -15.54
N VAL A 85 -6.91 2.36 -14.88
CA VAL A 85 -6.33 1.08 -15.34
C VAL A 85 -7.39 -0.01 -15.37
N MET A 86 -8.20 -0.14 -14.30
CA MET A 86 -9.29 -1.11 -14.22
C MET A 86 -10.34 -0.88 -15.31
N ALA A 87 -10.72 0.37 -15.54
CA ALA A 87 -11.68 0.72 -16.60
C ALA A 87 -11.14 0.38 -18.00
N ALA A 88 -9.84 0.56 -18.24
CA ALA A 88 -9.19 0.20 -19.51
C ALA A 88 -9.12 -1.33 -19.68
N ALA A 89 -8.71 -2.06 -18.66
CA ALA A 89 -8.61 -3.52 -18.66
C ALA A 89 -10.00 -4.20 -18.85
N ALA A 90 -11.06 -3.60 -18.31
CA ALA A 90 -12.42 -4.12 -18.44
C ALA A 90 -12.90 -4.23 -19.91
N GLN A 91 -12.37 -3.41 -20.82
CA GLN A 91 -12.72 -3.48 -22.25
C GLN A 91 -12.27 -4.80 -22.89
N ASN A 92 -11.25 -5.45 -22.34
CA ASN A 92 -10.74 -6.76 -22.76
C ASN A 92 -11.17 -7.89 -21.83
N LEU A 93 -12.06 -7.64 -20.85
CA LEU A 93 -12.40 -8.58 -19.77
C LEU A 93 -11.16 -9.09 -19.01
N CYS A 94 -10.11 -8.30 -18.97
CA CYS A 94 -8.85 -8.63 -18.31
C CYS A 94 -8.99 -8.53 -16.79
N PRO A 95 -8.77 -9.60 -16.03
CA PRO A 95 -8.72 -9.56 -14.57
C PRO A 95 -7.60 -8.64 -14.09
N VAL A 96 -7.83 -7.94 -12.98
CA VAL A 96 -6.83 -7.03 -12.41
C VAL A 96 -6.51 -7.36 -10.96
N THR A 97 -5.23 -7.24 -10.61
CA THR A 97 -4.77 -7.10 -9.23
C THR A 97 -4.32 -5.66 -9.04
N LEU A 98 -4.92 -4.95 -8.09
CA LEU A 98 -4.65 -3.54 -7.83
C LEU A 98 -4.03 -3.39 -6.44
N GLU A 99 -2.79 -2.94 -6.40
CA GLU A 99 -2.07 -2.56 -5.19
C GLU A 99 -2.05 -1.04 -5.10
N LEU A 100 -2.90 -0.51 -4.26
CA LEU A 100 -3.14 0.93 -4.16
C LEU A 100 -2.65 1.46 -2.81
N GLY A 101 -2.67 2.78 -2.66
CA GLY A 101 -2.35 3.42 -1.40
C GLY A 101 -3.52 3.44 -0.43
N GLY A 102 -3.37 4.20 0.61
CA GLY A 102 -4.40 4.42 1.62
C GLY A 102 -3.86 5.17 2.83
N LYS A 103 -4.73 5.43 3.78
CA LYS A 103 -4.35 6.07 5.05
C LYS A 103 -4.21 5.01 6.13
N SER A 104 -3.02 4.41 6.25
CA SER A 104 -2.73 3.33 7.20
C SER A 104 -2.51 3.88 8.62
N PRO A 105 -3.39 3.57 9.59
CA PRO A 105 -3.28 4.05 10.96
C PRO A 105 -2.29 3.23 11.79
N ALA A 106 -1.54 3.89 12.67
CA ALA A 106 -0.98 3.27 13.86
C ALA A 106 -1.85 3.62 15.07
N ILE A 107 -2.14 2.63 15.92
CA ILE A 107 -2.99 2.75 17.10
C ILE A 107 -2.18 2.23 18.29
N VAL A 108 -1.70 3.14 19.13
CA VAL A 108 -0.93 2.77 20.32
C VAL A 108 -1.84 2.76 21.55
N CYS A 109 -1.98 1.61 22.17
CA CYS A 109 -2.74 1.47 23.42
C CYS A 109 -1.94 1.95 24.64
N ASP A 110 -2.65 2.19 25.75
CA ASP A 110 -2.05 2.73 26.98
C ASP A 110 -1.09 1.73 27.67
N ASP A 111 -1.27 0.45 27.45
CA ASP A 111 -0.45 -0.65 27.98
C ASP A 111 0.88 -0.85 27.23
N TYR A 112 1.03 -0.26 26.03
CA TYR A 112 2.26 -0.44 25.25
C TYR A 112 3.32 0.63 25.60
N PRO A 113 4.61 0.25 25.71
CA PRO A 113 5.70 1.20 26.01
C PRO A 113 5.84 2.25 24.90
N LEU A 114 5.52 3.52 25.24
CA LEU A 114 5.45 4.62 24.28
C LEU A 114 6.77 4.88 23.53
N ALA A 115 7.91 4.80 24.25
CA ALA A 115 9.22 5.00 23.65
C ALA A 115 9.49 3.94 22.54
N LYS A 116 9.12 2.69 22.79
CA LYS A 116 9.27 1.61 21.81
C LYS A 116 8.35 1.80 20.61
N ALA A 117 7.11 2.24 20.83
CA ALA A 117 6.20 2.59 19.74
C ALA A 117 6.74 3.76 18.91
N ALA A 118 7.23 4.84 19.57
CA ALA A 118 7.79 6.01 18.89
C ALA A 118 8.99 5.64 18.00
N GLU A 119 9.92 4.82 18.50
CA GLU A 119 11.07 4.34 17.73
C GLU A 119 10.67 3.63 16.42
N ARG A 120 9.70 2.73 16.50
CA ARG A 120 9.21 1.93 15.36
C ARG A 120 8.41 2.75 14.39
N ILE A 121 7.46 3.53 14.88
CA ILE A 121 6.57 4.37 14.06
C ILE A 121 7.39 5.42 13.30
N LEU A 122 8.29 6.14 13.98
CA LEU A 122 9.12 7.17 13.37
C LEU A 122 10.15 6.59 12.39
N PHE A 123 10.65 5.37 12.64
CA PHE A 123 11.49 4.69 11.66
C PHE A 123 10.74 4.46 10.35
N VAL A 124 9.58 3.82 10.41
CA VAL A 124 8.77 3.51 9.22
C VAL A 124 8.28 4.78 8.54
N LYS A 125 7.84 5.78 9.32
CA LYS A 125 7.36 7.06 8.76
C LYS A 125 8.43 7.82 7.99
N LEU A 126 9.68 7.73 8.41
CA LEU A 126 10.78 8.49 7.78
C LEU A 126 11.58 7.65 6.77
N PHE A 127 11.38 6.34 6.75
CA PHE A 127 11.97 5.49 5.72
C PHE A 127 11.46 5.92 4.34
N ASN A 128 12.39 6.15 3.40
CA ASN A 128 12.11 6.74 2.08
C ASN A 128 11.29 8.05 2.15
N ALA A 129 11.52 8.87 3.18
CA ALA A 129 10.74 10.09 3.45
C ALA A 129 9.21 9.86 3.51
N GLY A 130 8.77 8.70 3.97
CA GLY A 130 7.35 8.34 4.05
C GLY A 130 6.69 7.97 2.72
N GLN A 131 7.47 7.80 1.66
CA GLN A 131 6.97 7.45 0.32
C GLN A 131 6.80 5.94 0.16
N ILE A 132 5.96 5.35 1.02
CA ILE A 132 5.65 3.92 1.08
C ILE A 132 4.14 3.76 1.23
N CYS A 133 3.53 2.90 0.42
CA CYS A 133 2.07 2.64 0.46
C CYS A 133 1.58 2.08 1.81
N THR A 134 2.47 1.41 2.54
CA THR A 134 2.23 0.87 3.89
C THR A 134 2.88 1.71 4.99
N THR A 135 3.30 2.96 4.74
CA THR A 135 3.80 3.85 5.80
C THR A 135 2.69 4.17 6.80
N VAL A 136 3.07 4.51 8.02
CA VAL A 136 2.11 5.07 8.98
C VAL A 136 1.64 6.43 8.46
N ASP A 137 0.38 6.54 8.09
CA ASP A 137 -0.15 7.77 7.50
C ASP A 137 -0.72 8.72 8.55
N TYR A 138 -1.25 8.20 9.65
CA TYR A 138 -1.65 8.94 10.86
C TYR A 138 -1.56 8.06 12.11
N LEU A 139 -1.46 8.70 13.28
CA LEU A 139 -1.20 8.05 14.55
C LEU A 139 -2.29 8.37 15.57
N PHE A 140 -2.82 7.32 16.23
CA PHE A 140 -3.64 7.44 17.42
C PHE A 140 -2.86 7.14 18.69
N LEU A 141 -2.99 8.01 19.68
CA LEU A 141 -2.44 7.88 21.03
C LEU A 141 -3.52 8.16 22.08
N PRO A 142 -3.48 7.53 23.27
CA PRO A 142 -4.24 8.05 24.40
C PRO A 142 -3.96 9.54 24.58
N GLU A 143 -4.99 10.38 24.80
CA GLU A 143 -4.83 11.85 24.93
C GLU A 143 -3.68 12.24 25.86
N ALA A 144 -3.57 11.58 27.01
CA ALA A 144 -2.52 11.84 28.01
C ALA A 144 -1.09 11.52 27.55
N LYS A 145 -0.92 10.80 26.42
CA LYS A 145 0.40 10.41 25.90
C LYS A 145 0.88 11.23 24.69
N VAL A 146 0.06 12.14 24.17
CA VAL A 146 0.38 12.94 22.98
C VAL A 146 1.64 13.78 23.20
N ASP A 147 1.70 14.56 24.29
CA ASP A 147 2.84 15.44 24.59
C ASP A 147 4.13 14.65 24.86
N ALA A 148 3.99 13.49 25.52
CA ALA A 148 5.14 12.59 25.72
C ALA A 148 5.66 12.03 24.40
N PHE A 149 4.78 11.70 23.46
CA PHE A 149 5.19 11.27 22.10
C PHE A 149 5.91 12.39 21.34
N VAL A 150 5.39 13.62 21.39
CA VAL A 150 6.06 14.79 20.79
C VAL A 150 7.46 14.98 21.35
N THR A 151 7.62 14.83 22.68
CA THR A 151 8.94 14.92 23.34
C THR A 151 9.89 13.84 22.85
N LEU A 152 9.43 12.59 22.77
CA LEU A 152 10.21 11.49 22.23
C LEU A 152 10.59 11.72 20.76
N ALA A 153 9.66 12.17 19.93
CA ALA A 153 9.93 12.45 18.51
C ALA A 153 11.00 13.52 18.33
N ARG A 154 10.98 14.58 19.15
CA ARG A 154 12.01 15.64 19.17
C ARG A 154 13.39 15.15 19.62
N GLN A 155 13.49 14.03 20.30
CA GLN A 155 14.75 13.38 20.65
C GLN A 155 15.21 12.40 19.57
N ILE A 156 14.32 11.54 19.10
CA ILE A 156 14.61 10.44 18.17
C ILE A 156 14.99 10.97 16.79
N VAL A 157 14.19 11.89 16.24
CA VAL A 157 14.36 12.32 14.85
C VAL A 157 15.64 13.12 14.61
N PRO A 158 16.00 14.14 15.43
CA PRO A 158 17.27 14.85 15.24
C PRO A 158 18.51 13.97 15.49
N ALA A 159 18.40 12.93 16.34
CA ALA A 159 19.49 11.98 16.53
C ALA A 159 19.76 11.15 15.26
N ARG A 160 18.73 10.88 14.45
CA ARG A 160 18.85 10.16 13.17
C ARG A 160 19.17 11.10 12.01
N TYR A 161 18.53 12.25 11.98
CA TYR A 161 18.64 13.26 10.91
C TYR A 161 18.90 14.62 11.53
N PRO A 162 20.16 14.98 11.83
CA PRO A 162 20.49 16.21 12.55
C PRO A 162 20.21 17.48 11.73
N ARG A 163 20.15 17.36 10.40
CA ARG A 163 19.89 18.46 9.47
C ARG A 163 19.07 17.98 8.27
N LEU A 164 18.34 18.89 7.64
CA LEU A 164 17.52 18.59 6.46
C LEU A 164 18.34 18.11 5.25
N ASP A 165 19.54 18.65 5.08
CA ASP A 165 20.46 18.31 4.00
C ASP A 165 21.28 17.02 4.25
N SER A 166 21.02 16.30 5.34
CA SER A 166 21.66 15.02 5.61
C SER A 166 21.59 14.09 4.38
N PRO A 167 22.70 13.42 4.00
CA PRO A 167 22.71 12.46 2.90
C PRO A 167 21.84 11.23 3.18
N ASP A 168 21.57 10.96 4.46
CA ASP A 168 20.72 9.82 4.89
C ASP A 168 19.23 10.15 4.80
N PHE A 169 18.84 11.40 4.53
CA PHE A 169 17.45 11.80 4.44
C PHE A 169 17.02 12.00 2.98
N THR A 170 16.01 11.23 2.56
CA THR A 170 15.51 11.18 1.19
C THR A 170 14.65 12.42 0.86
N ALA A 171 14.73 12.90 -0.38
CA ALA A 171 13.84 13.92 -0.95
C ALA A 171 12.47 13.35 -1.34
N VAL A 172 11.47 14.22 -1.49
CA VAL A 172 10.21 13.88 -2.17
C VAL A 172 10.48 13.75 -3.67
N ILE A 173 9.74 12.88 -4.35
CA ILE A 173 10.08 12.40 -5.70
C ILE A 173 10.19 13.52 -6.75
N ASP A 174 9.30 14.49 -6.72
CA ASP A 174 9.22 15.54 -7.73
C ASP A 174 8.61 16.83 -7.17
N GLU A 175 8.68 17.88 -7.97
CA GLU A 175 8.14 19.21 -7.70
C GLU A 175 6.62 19.17 -7.42
N ARG A 176 5.86 18.35 -8.12
CA ARG A 176 4.40 18.24 -7.93
C ARG A 176 4.07 17.67 -6.54
N ALA A 177 4.76 16.62 -6.13
CA ALA A 177 4.60 16.04 -4.80
C ALA A 177 5.07 17.02 -3.72
N PHE A 178 6.19 17.69 -3.94
CA PHE A 178 6.73 18.71 -3.03
C PHE A 178 5.74 19.85 -2.79
N ARG A 179 5.21 20.49 -3.86
CA ARG A 179 4.23 21.59 -3.75
C ARG A 179 2.93 21.13 -3.09
N ARG A 180 2.49 19.92 -3.39
CA ARG A 180 1.29 19.36 -2.75
C ARG A 180 1.46 19.29 -1.24
N ILE A 181 2.58 18.77 -0.75
CA ILE A 181 2.79 18.55 0.68
C ILE A 181 3.04 19.86 1.41
N THR A 182 3.85 20.76 0.85
CA THR A 182 4.08 22.10 1.45
C THR A 182 2.78 22.90 1.48
N GLY A 183 1.95 22.83 0.45
CA GLY A 183 0.62 23.43 0.42
C GLY A 183 -0.33 22.82 1.47
N ALA A 184 -0.34 21.50 1.63
CA ALA A 184 -1.18 20.83 2.64
C ALA A 184 -0.74 21.16 4.07
N LEU A 185 0.57 21.32 4.33
CA LEU A 185 1.07 21.81 5.62
C LEU A 185 0.62 23.24 5.89
N ALA A 186 0.76 24.14 4.91
CA ALA A 186 0.34 25.54 5.01
C ALA A 186 -1.19 25.65 5.21
N GLU A 187 -2.01 24.86 4.49
CA GLU A 187 -3.45 24.76 4.68
C GLU A 187 -3.80 24.35 6.10
N ALA A 188 -3.21 23.26 6.60
CA ALA A 188 -3.50 22.78 7.95
C ALA A 188 -3.14 23.82 9.02
N GLU A 189 -1.97 24.47 8.91
CA GLU A 189 -1.49 25.51 9.83
C GLU A 189 -2.44 26.75 9.82
N ALA A 190 -2.81 27.21 8.63
CA ALA A 190 -3.75 28.34 8.47
C ALA A 190 -5.13 28.06 9.06
N ARG A 191 -5.52 26.78 9.17
CA ARG A 191 -6.80 26.32 9.75
C ARG A 191 -6.67 25.88 11.21
N GLY A 192 -5.56 26.21 11.88
CA GLY A 192 -5.37 26.03 13.32
C GLY A 192 -4.66 24.75 13.75
N ALA A 193 -4.13 23.95 12.83
CA ALA A 193 -3.26 22.83 13.20
C ALA A 193 -1.94 23.33 13.77
N THR A 194 -1.39 22.58 14.73
CA THR A 194 -0.05 22.86 15.28
C THR A 194 0.98 22.01 14.55
N LEU A 195 1.88 22.65 13.82
CA LEU A 195 3.00 21.98 13.14
C LEU A 195 4.20 21.89 14.10
N VAL A 196 4.65 20.66 14.37
CA VAL A 196 5.86 20.40 15.17
C VAL A 196 6.95 19.93 14.22
N GLN A 197 7.82 20.82 13.83
CA GLN A 197 9.02 20.48 13.05
C GLN A 197 9.99 19.69 13.94
N LEU A 198 10.51 18.58 13.43
CA LEU A 198 11.36 17.66 14.18
C LEU A 198 12.85 17.81 13.88
N VAL A 199 13.22 18.39 12.74
CA VAL A 199 14.60 18.68 12.37
C VAL A 199 14.80 20.20 12.38
N PRO A 200 15.85 20.73 13.04
CA PRO A 200 16.08 22.18 13.13
C PRO A 200 16.41 22.79 11.77
N GLY A 201 16.21 24.12 11.66
CA GLY A 201 16.50 24.89 10.45
C GLY A 201 15.26 25.15 9.59
N GLN A 202 15.44 25.17 8.28
CA GLN A 202 14.34 25.45 7.34
C GLN A 202 13.32 24.31 7.29
N ARG A 203 12.04 24.64 7.07
CA ARG A 203 10.95 23.66 6.97
C ARG A 203 11.07 22.75 5.75
N TRP A 204 11.57 23.30 4.64
CA TRP A 204 11.79 22.58 3.37
C TRP A 204 12.84 23.29 2.52
N ASP A 205 13.35 22.56 1.56
CA ASP A 205 14.30 23.05 0.55
C ASP A 205 13.73 22.75 -0.85
N GLU A 206 13.38 23.82 -1.58
CA GLU A 206 12.80 23.72 -2.93
C GLU A 206 13.80 23.16 -3.95
N ALA A 207 15.10 23.47 -3.79
CA ALA A 207 16.10 23.02 -4.75
C ALA A 207 16.32 21.51 -4.72
N THR A 208 16.18 20.90 -3.53
CA THR A 208 16.38 19.46 -3.33
C THR A 208 15.08 18.69 -3.13
N HIS A 209 13.93 19.35 -3.07
CA HIS A 209 12.62 18.80 -2.70
C HIS A 209 12.61 18.08 -1.35
N LYS A 210 13.48 18.45 -0.41
CA LYS A 210 13.48 17.91 0.94
C LYS A 210 12.49 18.67 1.83
N ILE A 211 11.70 17.92 2.59
CA ILE A 211 10.73 18.46 3.56
C ILE A 211 11.11 17.93 4.93
N ALA A 212 11.35 18.82 5.89
CA ALA A 212 11.66 18.42 7.26
C ALA A 212 10.53 17.54 7.83
N PRO A 213 10.83 16.50 8.62
CA PRO A 213 9.82 15.71 9.31
C PRO A 213 8.96 16.60 10.22
N HIS A 214 7.63 16.44 10.10
CA HIS A 214 6.65 17.17 10.91
C HIS A 214 5.67 16.22 11.60
N LEU A 215 5.36 16.49 12.87
CA LEU A 215 4.11 16.05 13.46
C LEU A 215 3.06 17.16 13.26
N VAL A 216 1.82 16.76 13.04
CA VAL A 216 0.69 17.68 12.90
C VAL A 216 -0.33 17.36 13.96
N LEU A 217 -0.53 18.28 14.91
CA LEU A 217 -1.50 18.16 15.99
C LEU A 217 -2.73 19.00 15.67
N ASN A 218 -3.89 18.57 16.15
CA ASN A 218 -5.16 19.29 15.99
C ASN A 218 -5.49 19.61 14.51
N ALA A 219 -5.12 18.72 13.59
CA ALA A 219 -5.44 18.90 12.18
C ALA A 219 -6.97 18.90 11.98
N PRO A 220 -7.54 19.85 11.19
CA PRO A 220 -8.95 19.81 10.81
C PRO A 220 -9.31 18.53 10.07
N GLU A 221 -10.51 17.96 10.37
CA GLU A 221 -10.92 16.64 9.83
C GLU A 221 -11.00 16.57 8.31
N ASP A 222 -11.28 17.67 7.67
CA ASP A 222 -11.45 17.81 6.22
C ASP A 222 -10.21 18.39 5.50
N CYS A 223 -9.08 18.61 6.22
CA CYS A 223 -7.84 19.06 5.58
C CYS A 223 -7.21 17.97 4.70
N GLU A 224 -6.40 18.36 3.72
CA GLU A 224 -5.77 17.41 2.80
C GLU A 224 -4.94 16.34 3.51
N LEU A 225 -4.27 16.68 4.62
CA LEU A 225 -3.46 15.74 5.40
C LEU A 225 -4.28 14.61 6.04
N LEU A 226 -5.59 14.80 6.32
CA LEU A 226 -6.47 13.78 6.90
C LEU A 226 -7.39 13.10 5.88
N THR A 227 -7.60 13.70 4.69
CA THR A 227 -8.51 13.17 3.67
C THR A 227 -7.81 12.44 2.54
N ARG A 228 -6.52 12.73 2.30
CA ARG A 228 -5.71 12.14 1.24
C ARG A 228 -4.46 11.48 1.82
N GLU A 229 -4.00 10.39 1.19
CA GLU A 229 -2.73 9.75 1.52
C GLU A 229 -1.57 10.77 1.43
N ILE A 230 -0.77 10.84 2.48
CA ILE A 230 0.27 11.88 2.62
C ILE A 230 1.47 11.59 1.73
N PHE A 231 2.04 10.38 1.80
CA PHE A 231 3.18 9.93 1.02
C PHE A 231 4.41 10.86 1.16
N ALA A 232 4.65 11.33 2.39
CA ALA A 232 5.69 12.29 2.74
C ALA A 232 6.05 12.20 4.24
N PRO A 233 7.13 12.85 4.72
CA PRO A 233 7.58 12.76 6.11
C PRO A 233 6.74 13.63 7.07
N VAL A 234 5.43 13.52 6.96
CA VAL A 234 4.45 14.27 7.77
C VAL A 234 3.51 13.29 8.46
N LEU A 235 3.37 13.41 9.78
CA LEU A 235 2.58 12.49 10.60
C LEU A 235 1.54 13.25 11.42
N PRO A 236 0.26 13.25 11.04
CA PRO A 236 -0.83 13.68 11.91
C PRO A 236 -0.92 12.79 13.14
N VAL A 237 -1.03 13.40 14.32
CA VAL A 237 -1.17 12.73 15.62
C VAL A 237 -2.49 13.13 16.24
N ARG A 238 -3.27 12.14 16.66
CA ARG A 238 -4.60 12.30 17.26
C ARG A 238 -4.65 11.66 18.64
N GLY A 239 -5.10 12.43 19.62
CA GLY A 239 -5.49 11.89 20.92
C GLY A 239 -6.81 11.13 20.83
N TYR A 240 -6.97 10.06 21.62
CA TYR A 240 -8.23 9.34 21.77
C TYR A 240 -8.49 9.00 23.24
N ARG A 241 -9.76 8.77 23.59
CA ARG A 241 -10.22 8.40 24.94
C ARG A 241 -10.64 6.94 25.03
N SER A 242 -11.11 6.36 23.92
CA SER A 242 -11.51 4.96 23.86
C SER A 242 -11.15 4.32 22.50
N LEU A 243 -10.96 3.00 22.47
CA LEU A 243 -10.74 2.27 21.24
C LEU A 243 -11.98 2.28 20.33
N ASP A 244 -13.19 2.37 20.89
CA ASP A 244 -14.41 2.47 20.09
C ASP A 244 -14.43 3.76 19.25
N GLU A 245 -13.95 4.88 19.81
CA GLU A 245 -13.77 6.13 19.07
C GLU A 245 -12.80 5.96 17.89
N VAL A 246 -11.67 5.29 18.12
CA VAL A 246 -10.68 5.00 17.08
C VAL A 246 -11.26 4.11 15.99
N ILE A 247 -11.93 3.03 16.38
CA ILE A 247 -12.57 2.08 15.47
C ILE A 247 -13.62 2.79 14.61
N ALA A 248 -14.48 3.61 15.23
CA ALA A 248 -15.48 4.40 14.52
C ALA A 248 -14.83 5.36 13.50
N TYR A 249 -13.76 6.05 13.91
CA TYR A 249 -13.03 6.96 13.05
C TYR A 249 -12.42 6.26 11.82
N VAL A 250 -11.75 5.12 12.00
CA VAL A 250 -11.13 4.38 10.90
C VAL A 250 -12.19 3.82 9.97
N ASN A 251 -13.26 3.23 10.51
CA ASN A 251 -14.32 2.61 9.72
C ASN A 251 -15.21 3.63 8.96
N ALA A 252 -15.25 4.88 9.37
CA ALA A 252 -15.92 5.96 8.65
C ALA A 252 -15.14 6.41 7.39
N ARG A 253 -13.95 5.87 7.15
CA ARG A 253 -13.03 6.21 6.06
C ARG A 253 -12.79 5.04 5.11
N PRO A 254 -12.23 5.28 3.91
CA PRO A 254 -11.81 4.22 3.01
C PRO A 254 -10.86 3.23 3.71
N ARG A 255 -11.07 1.95 3.47
CA ARG A 255 -10.30 0.87 4.09
C ARG A 255 -8.80 1.01 3.79
N PRO A 256 -7.94 1.03 4.81
CA PRO A 256 -6.50 1.22 4.65
C PRO A 256 -5.83 -0.03 4.07
N LEU A 257 -4.67 0.16 3.44
CA LEU A 257 -3.81 -0.94 3.01
C LEU A 257 -3.21 -1.70 4.19
N ALA A 258 -2.89 -0.98 5.28
CA ALA A 258 -2.34 -1.60 6.49
C ALA A 258 -2.92 -1.01 7.77
N LEU A 259 -2.87 -1.81 8.86
CA LEU A 259 -3.26 -1.46 10.22
C LEU A 259 -2.12 -1.83 11.18
N TYR A 260 -1.81 -0.95 12.13
CA TYR A 260 -0.69 -1.12 13.07
C TYR A 260 -1.14 -0.97 14.52
N PRO A 261 -1.70 -2.04 15.13
CA PRO A 261 -2.02 -2.05 16.57
C PRO A 261 -0.76 -2.26 17.42
N PHE A 262 -0.59 -1.42 18.43
CA PHE A 262 0.46 -1.53 19.45
C PHE A 262 -0.17 -1.76 20.82
N SER A 263 -0.14 -2.98 21.30
CA SER A 263 -0.64 -3.38 22.61
C SER A 263 0.04 -4.68 23.08
N ASN A 264 0.25 -4.82 24.38
CA ASN A 264 0.64 -6.08 25.00
C ASN A 264 -0.58 -6.91 25.43
N ASP A 265 -1.78 -6.34 25.37
CA ASP A 265 -3.05 -7.02 25.66
C ASP A 265 -3.60 -7.67 24.38
N ALA A 266 -3.57 -8.99 24.33
CA ALA A 266 -4.06 -9.76 23.20
C ALA A 266 -5.56 -9.49 22.89
N SER A 267 -6.38 -9.20 23.89
CA SER A 267 -7.81 -8.92 23.69
C SER A 267 -8.05 -7.60 22.96
N ARG A 268 -7.23 -6.58 23.23
CA ARG A 268 -7.26 -5.30 22.52
C ARG A 268 -6.78 -5.45 21.08
N VAL A 269 -5.71 -6.23 20.88
CA VAL A 269 -5.24 -6.55 19.53
C VAL A 269 -6.36 -7.26 18.75
N GLN A 270 -6.95 -8.32 19.33
CA GLN A 270 -8.03 -9.07 18.69
C GLN A 270 -9.25 -8.19 18.36
N LEU A 271 -9.64 -7.31 19.29
CA LEU A 271 -10.72 -6.34 19.05
C LEU A 271 -10.46 -5.46 17.82
N LEU A 272 -9.23 -4.94 17.66
CA LEU A 272 -8.85 -4.12 16.52
C LEU A 272 -8.83 -4.93 15.22
N LEU A 273 -8.32 -6.17 15.26
CA LEU A 273 -8.30 -7.09 14.11
C LEU A 273 -9.72 -7.45 13.62
N GLU A 274 -10.65 -7.66 14.53
CA GLU A 274 -12.04 -8.01 14.20
C GLU A 274 -12.87 -6.81 13.73
N ARG A 275 -12.61 -5.64 14.29
CA ARG A 275 -13.46 -4.46 14.08
C ARG A 275 -12.95 -3.51 13.00
N VAL A 276 -11.68 -3.61 12.59
CA VAL A 276 -11.07 -2.73 11.58
C VAL A 276 -10.56 -3.57 10.41
N MET A 277 -11.21 -3.45 9.26
CA MET A 277 -10.78 -4.12 8.04
C MET A 277 -9.64 -3.34 7.36
N SER A 278 -8.55 -4.06 7.03
CA SER A 278 -7.40 -3.56 6.26
C SER A 278 -6.87 -4.62 5.30
N GLY A 279 -5.97 -4.25 4.40
CA GLY A 279 -5.27 -5.20 3.54
C GLY A 279 -4.33 -6.12 4.31
N GLY A 280 -3.55 -5.57 5.23
CA GLY A 280 -2.64 -6.34 6.09
C GLY A 280 -2.46 -5.70 7.46
N VAL A 281 -1.81 -6.42 8.38
CA VAL A 281 -1.59 -5.96 9.75
C VAL A 281 -0.17 -6.31 10.22
N SER A 282 0.50 -5.37 10.91
CA SER A 282 1.66 -5.67 11.74
C SER A 282 1.35 -5.31 13.19
N VAL A 283 1.36 -6.29 14.08
CA VAL A 283 1.13 -6.08 15.52
C VAL A 283 2.44 -5.68 16.19
N ASN A 284 2.39 -4.60 16.99
CA ASN A 284 3.53 -4.08 17.74
C ASN A 284 4.72 -3.63 16.89
N ASP A 285 4.50 -3.46 15.60
CA ASP A 285 5.43 -2.87 14.64
C ASP A 285 4.65 -2.24 13.48
N ALA A 286 5.34 -1.69 12.50
CA ALA A 286 4.75 -1.18 11.27
C ALA A 286 5.54 -1.70 10.06
N LEU A 287 4.93 -1.76 8.87
CA LEU A 287 5.52 -2.15 7.59
C LEU A 287 5.83 -3.66 7.45
N PHE A 288 6.40 -4.33 8.45
CA PHE A 288 7.09 -5.61 8.29
C PHE A 288 6.24 -6.80 7.83
N HIS A 289 4.90 -6.74 7.85
CA HIS A 289 4.07 -7.77 7.22
C HIS A 289 4.33 -7.89 5.70
N VAL A 290 4.67 -6.77 5.02
CA VAL A 290 4.98 -6.78 3.58
C VAL A 290 6.34 -7.41 3.27
N ALA A 291 7.25 -7.46 4.24
CA ALA A 291 8.55 -8.11 4.11
C ALA A 291 8.49 -9.63 4.31
N GLN A 292 7.37 -10.16 4.76
CA GLN A 292 7.13 -11.60 4.89
C GLN A 292 6.59 -12.13 3.56
N HIS A 293 7.47 -12.68 2.73
CA HIS A 293 7.13 -13.06 1.35
C HIS A 293 6.23 -14.31 1.25
N ASP A 294 5.98 -14.99 2.35
CA ASP A 294 5.04 -16.11 2.50
C ASP A 294 3.65 -15.68 3.01
N LEU A 295 3.47 -14.41 3.37
CA LEU A 295 2.17 -13.84 3.68
C LEU A 295 1.58 -13.17 2.44
N PRO A 296 0.26 -13.33 2.16
CA PRO A 296 -0.39 -12.62 1.07
C PRO A 296 -0.32 -11.11 1.30
N PHE A 297 -0.04 -10.36 0.24
CA PHE A 297 -0.01 -8.90 0.27
C PHE A 297 -1.02 -8.34 -0.72
N GLY A 298 -1.92 -7.51 -0.24
CA GLY A 298 -2.95 -6.87 -1.05
C GLY A 298 -3.89 -6.00 -0.24
N GLY A 299 -4.52 -5.03 -0.93
CA GLY A 299 -5.48 -4.10 -0.35
C GLY A 299 -6.92 -4.62 -0.39
N VAL A 300 -7.85 -3.81 0.13
CA VAL A 300 -9.29 -4.08 0.13
C VAL A 300 -10.08 -2.81 -0.16
N GLY A 301 -10.99 -2.85 -1.15
CA GLY A 301 -11.78 -1.70 -1.55
C GLY A 301 -10.92 -0.58 -2.15
N ALA A 302 -10.84 0.59 -1.50
CA ALA A 302 -10.08 1.72 -2.01
C ALA A 302 -8.55 1.52 -1.96
N SER A 303 -8.06 0.61 -1.12
CA SER A 303 -6.63 0.26 -1.05
C SER A 303 -6.22 -0.85 -2.02
N GLY A 304 -7.15 -1.49 -2.72
CA GLY A 304 -6.83 -2.46 -3.76
C GLY A 304 -7.81 -3.61 -3.89
N MET A 305 -7.48 -4.55 -4.77
CA MET A 305 -8.18 -5.82 -4.96
C MET A 305 -7.19 -6.88 -5.42
N GLY A 306 -7.46 -8.12 -5.01
CA GLY A 306 -6.50 -9.22 -5.18
C GLY A 306 -5.34 -9.09 -4.21
N HIS A 307 -4.41 -10.01 -4.33
CA HIS A 307 -3.20 -10.07 -3.52
C HIS A 307 -2.14 -10.90 -4.25
N TYR A 308 -0.90 -10.75 -3.84
CA TYR A 308 0.21 -11.57 -4.31
C TYR A 308 1.17 -11.82 -3.13
N HIS A 309 2.31 -12.40 -3.32
CA HIS A 309 3.23 -13.05 -2.39
C HIS A 309 2.84 -14.48 -2.07
N GLY A 310 3.85 -15.29 -1.77
CA GLY A 310 3.68 -16.66 -1.34
C GLY A 310 2.91 -17.55 -2.32
N TYR A 311 2.23 -18.51 -1.78
CA TYR A 311 1.37 -19.43 -2.52
C TYR A 311 0.17 -18.71 -3.16
N GLU A 312 -0.38 -17.71 -2.50
CA GLU A 312 -1.49 -16.89 -3.02
C GLU A 312 -1.07 -16.12 -4.27
N GLY A 313 0.19 -15.66 -4.34
CA GLY A 313 0.75 -15.04 -5.53
C GLY A 313 0.81 -16.00 -6.71
N PHE A 314 1.23 -17.24 -6.49
CA PHE A 314 1.15 -18.29 -7.52
C PHE A 314 -0.28 -18.53 -7.98
N LEU A 315 -1.25 -18.63 -7.06
CA LEU A 315 -2.66 -18.83 -7.39
C LEU A 315 -3.25 -17.65 -8.18
N THR A 316 -2.90 -16.42 -7.80
CA THR A 316 -3.39 -15.20 -8.47
C THR A 316 -3.01 -15.17 -9.95
N PHE A 317 -1.84 -15.66 -10.31
CA PHE A 317 -1.39 -15.73 -11.70
C PHE A 317 -1.63 -17.10 -12.35
N SER A 318 -2.43 -17.95 -11.73
CA SER A 318 -2.80 -19.29 -12.21
C SER A 318 -4.28 -19.36 -12.54
N LYS A 319 -4.64 -20.20 -13.51
CA LYS A 319 -6.04 -20.54 -13.79
C LYS A 319 -6.41 -21.87 -13.13
N LEU A 320 -7.27 -21.82 -12.12
CA LEU A 320 -7.91 -23.03 -11.59
C LEU A 320 -8.88 -23.58 -12.62
N ARG A 321 -8.52 -24.71 -13.25
CA ARG A 321 -9.33 -25.37 -14.28
C ARG A 321 -9.86 -26.71 -13.75
N PRO A 322 -11.17 -26.82 -13.45
CA PRO A 322 -11.74 -28.10 -13.09
C PRO A 322 -11.72 -29.05 -14.29
N VAL A 323 -11.36 -30.30 -14.04
CA VAL A 323 -11.39 -31.37 -15.05
C VAL A 323 -12.19 -32.53 -14.49
N PHE A 324 -13.28 -32.86 -15.16
CA PHE A 324 -14.13 -33.98 -14.81
C PHE A 324 -13.92 -35.13 -15.81
N TYR A 325 -13.54 -36.27 -15.31
CA TYR A 325 -13.44 -37.52 -16.12
C TYR A 325 -14.70 -38.35 -15.92
N GLN A 326 -15.54 -38.38 -16.95
CA GLN A 326 -16.74 -39.22 -16.93
C GLN A 326 -16.34 -40.70 -16.93
N ALA A 327 -16.85 -41.45 -15.95
CA ALA A 327 -16.75 -42.90 -15.94
C ALA A 327 -17.53 -43.52 -17.12
N SER A 328 -17.25 -44.79 -17.46
CA SER A 328 -17.92 -45.52 -18.54
C SER A 328 -19.42 -45.58 -18.35
N PHE A 329 -19.88 -45.60 -17.10
CA PHE A 329 -21.30 -45.54 -16.76
C PHE A 329 -21.66 -44.08 -16.39
N SER A 330 -22.72 -43.55 -17.00
CA SER A 330 -23.33 -42.28 -16.63
C SER A 330 -24.79 -42.45 -16.24
N ALA A 331 -25.12 -42.01 -15.03
CA ALA A 331 -26.51 -42.04 -14.55
C ALA A 331 -27.41 -40.99 -15.25
N MET A 332 -26.80 -39.99 -15.97
CA MET A 332 -27.54 -38.93 -16.65
C MET A 332 -28.55 -39.45 -17.69
N LYS A 333 -28.32 -40.66 -18.26
CA LYS A 333 -29.27 -41.29 -19.17
C LYS A 333 -30.63 -41.56 -18.55
N PHE A 334 -30.71 -41.69 -17.22
CA PHE A 334 -31.98 -41.90 -16.51
C PHE A 334 -32.77 -40.61 -16.27
N LEU A 335 -32.09 -39.47 -16.46
CA LEU A 335 -32.66 -38.13 -16.37
C LEU A 335 -32.96 -37.53 -17.75
N ALA A 336 -32.67 -38.27 -18.83
CA ALA A 336 -32.95 -37.82 -20.19
C ALA A 336 -34.40 -38.13 -20.59
N PRO A 337 -35.04 -37.32 -21.47
CA PRO A 337 -36.34 -37.58 -22.00
C PRO A 337 -36.38 -38.89 -22.88
N PRO A 338 -37.53 -39.59 -22.96
CA PRO A 338 -38.78 -39.29 -22.26
C PRO A 338 -38.70 -39.59 -20.77
N TYR A 339 -39.15 -38.63 -19.94
CA TYR A 339 -39.06 -38.73 -18.48
C TYR A 339 -39.92 -39.88 -17.94
N GLY A 340 -39.28 -40.85 -17.29
CA GLY A 340 -39.93 -41.93 -16.57
C GLY A 340 -40.18 -41.59 -15.09
N ARG A 341 -40.78 -42.54 -14.35
CA ARG A 341 -41.09 -42.38 -12.92
C ARG A 341 -39.88 -41.98 -12.08
N PHE A 342 -38.69 -42.48 -12.42
CA PHE A 342 -37.44 -42.18 -11.70
C PHE A 342 -37.04 -40.71 -11.85
N ALA A 343 -37.07 -40.17 -13.06
CA ALA A 343 -36.79 -38.77 -13.30
C ALA A 343 -37.81 -37.84 -12.60
N ASN A 344 -39.10 -38.20 -12.66
CA ASN A 344 -40.18 -37.44 -12.01
C ASN A 344 -40.13 -37.46 -10.47
N THR A 345 -39.37 -38.37 -9.86
CA THR A 345 -39.18 -38.42 -8.40
C THR A 345 -37.95 -37.65 -7.96
N LEU A 346 -36.97 -37.46 -8.85
CA LEU A 346 -35.72 -36.78 -8.55
C LEU A 346 -35.72 -35.26 -8.93
N LEU A 347 -36.55 -34.87 -9.87
CA LEU A 347 -36.81 -33.50 -10.27
C LEU A 347 -38.05 -32.94 -9.57
#